data_b6bf0fbcfa0ff33c109d0a0be4c5ac16
#
_entry.id   b6bf0fbcfa0ff33c109d0a0be4c5ac16
#
_cell.length_a   1.000
_cell.length_b   1.000
_cell.length_c   1.000
_cell.angle_alpha   90.00
_cell.angle_beta   90.00
_cell.angle_gamma   90.00
#
_symmetry.space_group_name_H-M   'P 1'
#
loop_
_entity.id
_entity.type
_entity.pdbx_description
1 polymer ?
#
loop_
_entity_poly.entity_id
_entity_poly.type
_entity_poly.pdbx_seq_one_letter_code
_entity_poly.pdbx_strand_id
1 'polypeptide(L)'
;GLGDVYKRQYVLSAGYYDAYYKKAQNLRGTIVKAFTDAFEHCDVILAPTVPMTAFEAGHAVSDPIETYLTDICTVPVNIAGLPGVSVPCGFNANGMPIGMQLIGKSFGEAEILNAAFKYQQAAGENFKDTKWGVKL
;
A
#
# COMPACT_ATOMS: atom_id res chain seq x y z
N GLY A 1 12.40 -10.43 15.68
CA GLY A 1 13.61 -10.64 16.48
C GLY A 1 13.54 -9.91 17.83
N LEU A 2 14.55 -10.10 18.68
CA LEU A 2 14.65 -9.45 20.01
C LEU A 2 14.52 -7.91 19.93
N GLY A 3 15.02 -7.29 18.86
CA GLY A 3 14.91 -5.84 18.65
C GLY A 3 13.48 -5.32 18.56
N ASP A 4 12.56 -6.11 18.03
CA ASP A 4 11.14 -5.70 17.90
C ASP A 4 10.40 -5.79 19.22
N VAL A 5 10.80 -6.73 20.09
CA VAL A 5 10.26 -6.85 21.45
C VAL A 5 10.67 -5.63 22.29
N TYR A 6 11.94 -5.22 22.22
CA TYR A 6 12.42 -4.02 22.91
C TYR A 6 11.73 -2.74 22.41
N LYS A 7 11.54 -2.60 21.10
CA LYS A 7 10.82 -1.45 20.53
C LYS A 7 9.38 -1.38 21.03
N ARG A 8 8.69 -2.53 21.08
CA ARG A 8 7.31 -2.61 21.60
C ARG A 8 7.24 -2.29 23.08
N GLN A 9 8.17 -2.80 23.91
CA GLN A 9 8.23 -2.50 25.33
C GLN A 9 8.51 -1.01 25.59
N TYR A 10 9.39 -0.39 24.81
CA TYR A 10 9.68 1.04 24.94
C TYR A 10 8.45 1.90 24.62
N VAL A 11 7.73 1.58 23.55
CA VAL A 11 6.49 2.29 23.15
C VAL A 11 5.40 2.14 24.21
N LEU A 12 5.37 1.03 24.95
CA LEU A 12 4.40 0.76 26.01
C LEU A 12 4.85 1.25 27.39
N SER A 13 6.04 1.85 27.52
CA SER A 13 6.47 2.46 28.78
C SER A 13 5.58 3.65 29.17
N ALA A 14 5.29 3.81 30.47
CA ALA A 14 4.23 4.69 30.98
C ALA A 14 4.30 6.13 30.46
N GLY A 15 5.49 6.74 30.38
CA GLY A 15 5.66 8.12 29.89
C GLY A 15 5.43 8.25 28.36
N TYR A 16 5.73 7.23 27.58
CA TYR A 16 5.52 7.19 26.13
C TYR A 16 4.09 6.84 25.75
N TYR A 17 3.42 6.02 26.59
CA TYR A 17 2.05 5.59 26.37
C TYR A 17 1.08 6.78 26.30
N ASP A 18 1.12 7.68 27.27
CA ASP A 18 0.19 8.80 27.31
C ASP A 18 0.52 9.88 26.27
N ALA A 19 1.80 10.16 26.03
CA ALA A 19 2.20 11.24 25.13
C ALA A 19 2.09 10.86 23.63
N TYR A 20 2.40 9.61 23.26
CA TYR A 20 2.54 9.21 21.88
C TYR A 20 1.58 8.10 21.47
N TYR A 21 1.39 7.08 22.30
CA TYR A 21 0.57 5.92 21.95
C TYR A 21 -0.92 6.28 21.81
N LYS A 22 -1.47 7.04 22.77
CA LYS A 22 -2.87 7.51 22.69
C LYS A 22 -3.10 8.40 21.48
N LYS A 23 -2.16 9.30 21.17
CA LYS A 23 -2.24 10.14 19.97
C LYS A 23 -2.20 9.31 18.70
N ALA A 24 -1.31 8.31 18.62
CA ALA A 24 -1.23 7.39 17.50
C ALA A 24 -2.52 6.57 17.34
N GLN A 25 -3.11 6.08 18.43
CA GLN A 25 -4.40 5.38 18.40
C GLN A 25 -5.55 6.27 17.92
N ASN A 26 -5.59 7.52 18.35
CA ASN A 26 -6.60 8.47 17.88
C ASN A 26 -6.45 8.77 16.39
N LEU A 27 -5.21 8.97 15.90
CA LEU A 27 -4.93 9.13 14.47
C LEU A 27 -5.33 7.88 13.67
N ARG A 28 -5.04 6.69 14.19
CA ARG A 28 -5.49 5.43 13.59
C ARG A 28 -7.02 5.41 13.46
N GLY A 29 -7.75 5.79 14.51
CA GLY A 29 -9.20 5.87 14.49
C GLY A 29 -9.73 6.82 13.39
N THR A 30 -9.06 7.95 13.18
CA THR A 30 -9.40 8.90 12.12
C THR A 30 -9.19 8.30 10.73
N ILE A 31 -8.07 7.59 10.53
CA ILE A 31 -7.77 6.92 9.25
C ILE A 31 -8.80 5.82 8.98
N VAL A 32 -9.07 4.95 9.96
CA VAL A 32 -10.09 3.89 9.85
C VAL A 32 -11.44 4.49 9.49
N LYS A 33 -11.85 5.57 10.17
CA LYS A 33 -13.12 6.23 9.90
C LYS A 33 -13.19 6.76 8.47
N ALA A 34 -12.14 7.41 7.96
CA ALA A 34 -12.11 7.93 6.60
C ALA A 34 -12.32 6.84 5.55
N PHE A 35 -11.68 5.66 5.72
CA PHE A 35 -11.91 4.52 4.85
C PHE A 35 -13.32 3.95 5.00
N THR A 36 -13.84 3.84 6.22
CA THR A 36 -15.21 3.37 6.47
C THR A 36 -16.24 4.26 5.77
N ASP A 37 -16.11 5.58 5.93
CA ASP A 37 -16.99 6.55 5.27
C ASP A 37 -16.90 6.45 3.73
N ALA A 38 -15.70 6.26 3.17
CA ALA A 38 -15.53 6.06 1.73
C ALA A 38 -16.23 4.77 1.25
N PHE A 39 -16.13 3.69 2.00
CA PHE A 39 -16.77 2.41 1.67
C PHE A 39 -18.30 2.38 1.85
N GLU A 40 -18.91 3.43 2.36
CA GLU A 40 -20.36 3.62 2.25
C GLU A 40 -20.79 3.93 0.81
N HIS A 41 -19.89 4.42 -0.03
CA HIS A 41 -20.16 4.90 -1.37
C HIS A 41 -19.52 4.06 -2.48
N CYS A 42 -18.64 3.11 -2.13
CA CYS A 42 -17.97 2.24 -3.10
C CYS A 42 -17.66 0.87 -2.50
N ASP A 43 -17.40 -0.11 -3.37
CA ASP A 43 -17.04 -1.48 -2.94
C ASP A 43 -15.52 -1.69 -2.94
N VAL A 44 -14.81 -0.96 -3.79
CA VAL A 44 -13.35 -1.03 -3.92
C VAL A 44 -12.80 0.38 -4.13
N ILE A 45 -11.71 0.71 -3.44
CA ILE A 45 -10.97 1.96 -3.66
C ILE A 45 -9.76 1.65 -4.55
N LEU A 46 -9.57 2.47 -5.58
CA LEU A 46 -8.44 2.38 -6.50
C LEU A 46 -7.48 3.53 -6.22
N ALA A 47 -6.19 3.21 -6.08
CA ALA A 47 -5.14 4.20 -5.84
C ALA A 47 -3.83 3.76 -6.52
N PRO A 48 -2.84 4.64 -6.71
CA PRO A 48 -1.48 4.21 -7.02
C PRO A 48 -0.92 3.32 -5.91
N THR A 49 -0.12 2.30 -6.26
CA THR A 49 0.61 1.52 -5.23
C THR A 49 1.71 2.35 -4.61
N VAL A 50 2.46 3.05 -5.44
CA VAL A 50 3.52 4.00 -5.06
C VAL A 50 3.46 5.20 -6.01
N PRO A 51 3.88 6.41 -5.58
CA PRO A 51 3.79 7.61 -6.41
C PRO A 51 4.89 7.70 -7.49
N MET A 52 5.81 6.75 -7.53
CA MET A 52 6.93 6.72 -8.47
C MET A 52 7.13 5.31 -9.05
N THR A 53 7.85 5.20 -10.15
CA THR A 53 8.30 3.91 -10.67
C THR A 53 9.56 3.43 -9.92
N ALA A 54 9.94 2.15 -10.09
CA ALA A 54 11.13 1.61 -9.46
C ALA A 54 12.37 2.46 -9.81
N PHE A 55 13.23 2.67 -8.82
CA PHE A 55 14.52 3.33 -8.99
C PHE A 55 15.57 2.34 -9.54
N GLU A 56 16.70 2.87 -10.02
CA GLU A 56 17.79 2.06 -10.55
C GLU A 56 18.41 1.16 -9.47
N ALA A 57 18.80 -0.05 -9.86
CA ALA A 57 19.47 -0.97 -8.95
C ALA A 57 20.79 -0.36 -8.43
N GLY A 58 20.98 -0.40 -7.12
CA GLY A 58 22.14 0.22 -6.45
C GLY A 58 21.96 1.71 -6.12
N HIS A 59 20.81 2.32 -6.46
CA HIS A 59 20.48 3.66 -6.01
C HIS A 59 20.30 3.65 -4.47
N ALA A 60 21.21 4.29 -3.77
CA ALA A 60 21.08 4.49 -2.34
C ALA A 60 20.11 5.66 -2.11
N VAL A 61 18.94 5.39 -1.55
CA VAL A 61 18.04 6.44 -1.10
C VAL A 61 18.71 7.16 0.06
N SER A 62 19.29 8.31 -0.24
CA SER A 62 20.04 9.13 0.73
C SER A 62 19.13 10.10 1.51
N ASP A 63 17.96 10.40 0.95
CA ASP A 63 16.97 11.30 1.57
C ASP A 63 15.88 10.48 2.28
N PRO A 64 15.72 10.64 3.60
CA PRO A 64 14.62 10.03 4.34
C PRO A 64 13.23 10.39 3.78
N ILE A 65 13.07 11.57 3.17
CA ILE A 65 11.80 12.02 2.57
C ILE A 65 11.44 11.17 1.37
N GLU A 66 12.39 10.79 0.52
CA GLU A 66 12.14 9.87 -0.60
C GLU A 66 11.62 8.52 -0.10
N THR A 67 12.20 7.98 0.98
CA THR A 67 11.72 6.73 1.60
C THR A 67 10.29 6.87 2.10
N TYR A 68 9.93 7.97 2.75
CA TYR A 68 8.55 8.23 3.18
C TYR A 68 7.58 8.33 2.01
N LEU A 69 7.98 8.94 0.91
CA LEU A 69 7.14 9.06 -0.27
C LEU A 69 6.82 7.71 -0.91
N THR A 70 7.71 6.72 -0.82
CA THR A 70 7.42 5.38 -1.35
C THR A 70 6.29 4.68 -0.62
N ASP A 71 6.07 4.99 0.65
CA ASP A 71 5.11 4.31 1.51
C ASP A 71 3.78 5.07 1.68
N ILE A 72 3.69 6.30 1.16
CA ILE A 72 2.55 7.20 1.42
C ILE A 72 1.20 6.62 1.00
N CYS A 73 1.18 5.77 -0.03
CA CYS A 73 -0.04 5.15 -0.54
C CYS A 73 -0.41 3.85 0.19
N THR A 74 0.55 3.16 0.80
CA THR A 74 0.35 1.82 1.39
C THR A 74 0.23 1.86 2.91
N VAL A 75 0.95 2.75 3.58
CA VAL A 75 0.92 2.87 5.04
C VAL A 75 -0.50 3.12 5.59
N PRO A 76 -1.33 4.03 5.04
CA PRO A 76 -2.69 4.24 5.55
C PRO A 76 -3.56 2.98 5.48
N VAL A 77 -3.43 2.17 4.43
CA VAL A 77 -4.16 0.91 4.25
C VAL A 77 -3.76 -0.10 5.34
N ASN A 78 -2.45 -0.22 5.60
CA ASN A 78 -1.92 -1.07 6.67
C ASN A 78 -2.37 -0.60 8.07
N ILE A 79 -2.35 0.71 8.32
CA ILE A 79 -2.83 1.29 9.59
C ILE A 79 -4.32 1.02 9.79
N ALA A 80 -5.11 1.09 8.73
CA ALA A 80 -6.55 0.79 8.76
C ALA A 80 -6.84 -0.71 8.91
N GLY A 81 -5.87 -1.59 8.60
CA GLY A 81 -6.05 -3.04 8.64
C GLY A 81 -6.95 -3.56 7.51
N LEU A 82 -6.83 -2.94 6.33
CA LEU A 82 -7.64 -3.27 5.16
C LEU A 82 -6.86 -4.17 4.19
N PRO A 83 -7.55 -5.08 3.48
CA PRO A 83 -6.93 -5.86 2.43
C PRO A 83 -6.62 -4.98 1.21
N GLY A 84 -5.48 -5.25 0.58
CA GLY A 84 -5.07 -4.57 -0.64
C GLY A 84 -4.35 -5.51 -1.59
N VAL A 85 -4.54 -5.32 -2.88
CA VAL A 85 -3.82 -6.02 -3.94
C VAL A 85 -3.25 -5.02 -4.92
N SER A 86 -1.99 -5.21 -5.31
CA SER A 86 -1.35 -4.41 -6.35
C SER A 86 -1.31 -5.18 -7.67
N VAL A 87 -1.70 -4.50 -8.74
CA VAL A 87 -1.64 -5.03 -10.11
C VAL A 87 -0.94 -4.02 -11.02
N PRO A 88 -0.18 -4.47 -12.02
CA PRO A 88 0.39 -3.55 -13.01
C PRO A 88 -0.74 -2.91 -13.84
N CYS A 89 -0.66 -1.59 -14.07
CA CYS A 89 -1.65 -0.85 -14.84
C CYS A 89 -1.07 -0.11 -16.05
N GLY A 90 0.22 -0.22 -16.29
CA GLY A 90 0.88 0.40 -17.43
C GLY A 90 2.38 0.48 -17.23
N PHE A 91 3.03 1.24 -18.13
CA PHE A 91 4.46 1.47 -18.10
C PHE A 91 4.74 2.96 -18.28
N ASN A 92 5.82 3.44 -17.68
CA ASN A 92 6.31 4.78 -17.95
C ASN A 92 7.06 4.84 -19.30
N ALA A 93 7.51 6.03 -19.70
CA ALA A 93 8.26 6.24 -20.94
C ALA A 93 9.55 5.40 -21.04
N ASN A 94 10.13 4.99 -19.92
CA ASN A 94 11.32 4.14 -19.84
C ASN A 94 10.99 2.64 -19.83
N GLY A 95 9.72 2.26 -19.93
CA GLY A 95 9.27 0.87 -19.88
C GLY A 95 9.18 0.27 -18.47
N MET A 96 9.30 1.09 -17.40
CA MET A 96 9.16 0.63 -16.04
C MET A 96 7.68 0.46 -15.67
N PRO A 97 7.29 -0.64 -14.98
CA PRO A 97 5.90 -0.90 -14.64
C PRO A 97 5.37 0.11 -13.63
N ILE A 98 4.10 0.44 -13.78
CA ILE A 98 3.32 1.27 -12.86
C ILE A 98 2.34 0.37 -12.13
N GLY A 99 2.33 0.43 -10.79
CA GLY A 99 1.44 -0.33 -9.95
C GLY A 99 0.18 0.45 -9.58
N MET A 100 -0.96 -0.22 -9.68
CA MET A 100 -2.26 0.23 -9.18
C MET A 100 -2.67 -0.67 -8.04
N GLN A 101 -3.09 -0.12 -6.90
CA GLN A 101 -3.65 -0.91 -5.82
C GLN A 101 -5.16 -0.82 -5.77
N LEU A 102 -5.78 -1.95 -5.45
CA LEU A 102 -7.18 -2.10 -5.14
C LEU A 102 -7.29 -2.38 -3.65
N ILE A 103 -8.04 -1.56 -2.94
CA ILE A 103 -8.24 -1.64 -1.49
C ILE A 103 -9.67 -2.06 -1.25
N GLY A 104 -9.88 -3.08 -0.41
CA GLY A 104 -11.20 -3.62 -0.07
C GLY A 104 -11.65 -3.30 1.35
N LYS A 105 -12.91 -3.56 1.60
CA LYS A 105 -13.49 -3.57 2.96
C LYS A 105 -12.78 -4.64 3.81
N SER A 106 -12.84 -4.52 5.12
CA SER A 106 -12.32 -5.57 6.02
C SER A 106 -12.89 -6.94 5.64
N PHE A 107 -12.02 -7.94 5.48
CA PHE A 107 -12.34 -9.29 5.00
C PHE A 107 -12.92 -9.34 3.56
N GLY A 108 -12.70 -8.29 2.76
CA GLY A 108 -13.14 -8.17 1.36
C GLY A 108 -12.08 -8.62 0.35
N GLU A 109 -11.23 -9.61 0.70
CA GLU A 109 -10.17 -10.12 -0.18
C GLU A 109 -10.73 -10.70 -1.48
N ALA A 110 -11.87 -11.38 -1.40
CA ALA A 110 -12.49 -12.00 -2.57
C ALA A 110 -12.94 -10.96 -3.60
N GLU A 111 -13.50 -9.84 -3.14
CA GLU A 111 -13.96 -8.74 -3.99
C GLU A 111 -12.78 -8.09 -4.74
N ILE A 112 -11.70 -7.75 -4.02
CA ILE A 112 -10.54 -7.10 -4.65
C ILE A 112 -9.79 -8.05 -5.59
N LEU A 113 -9.68 -9.34 -5.26
CA LEU A 113 -9.07 -10.33 -6.14
C LEU A 113 -9.90 -10.53 -7.41
N ASN A 114 -11.23 -10.58 -7.29
CA ASN A 114 -12.13 -10.67 -8.45
C ASN A 114 -12.04 -9.40 -9.31
N ALA A 115 -12.00 -8.21 -8.71
CA ALA A 115 -11.82 -6.95 -9.43
C ALA A 115 -10.47 -6.90 -10.14
N ALA A 116 -9.37 -7.31 -9.48
CA ALA A 116 -8.04 -7.41 -10.06
C ALA A 116 -8.01 -8.38 -11.25
N PHE A 117 -8.62 -9.55 -11.09
CA PHE A 117 -8.71 -10.56 -12.17
C PHE A 117 -9.49 -10.04 -13.38
N LYS A 118 -10.66 -9.43 -13.17
CA LYS A 118 -11.45 -8.82 -14.25
C LYS A 118 -10.70 -7.69 -14.94
N TYR A 119 -9.98 -6.87 -14.19
CA TYR A 119 -9.12 -5.84 -14.76
C TYR A 119 -8.03 -6.45 -15.67
N GLN A 120 -7.33 -7.48 -15.20
CA GLN A 120 -6.31 -8.15 -16.00
C GLN A 120 -6.89 -8.78 -17.28
N GLN A 121 -8.08 -9.34 -17.22
CA GLN A 121 -8.77 -9.87 -18.41
C GLN A 121 -9.12 -8.76 -19.40
N ALA A 122 -9.62 -7.62 -18.90
CA ALA A 122 -9.98 -6.47 -19.75
C ALA A 122 -8.76 -5.75 -20.32
N ALA A 123 -7.66 -5.66 -19.57
CA ALA A 123 -6.40 -5.06 -20.01
C ALA A 123 -5.70 -5.88 -21.10
N GLY A 124 -6.04 -7.17 -21.23
CA GLY A 124 -5.59 -8.04 -22.32
C GLY A 124 -4.09 -8.27 -22.36
N GLU A 125 -3.57 -8.43 -23.56
CA GLU A 125 -2.16 -8.78 -23.80
C GLU A 125 -1.15 -7.64 -23.56
N ASN A 126 -1.61 -6.43 -23.21
CA ASN A 126 -0.76 -5.27 -22.96
C ASN A 126 0.33 -5.52 -21.87
N PHE A 127 0.19 -6.58 -21.09
CA PHE A 127 1.16 -6.97 -20.07
C PHE A 127 2.00 -8.20 -20.45
N LYS A 128 1.69 -8.88 -21.57
CA LYS A 128 2.41 -10.08 -22.00
C LYS A 128 3.75 -9.78 -22.69
N ASP A 129 3.85 -8.61 -23.32
CA ASP A 129 5.06 -8.16 -24.02
C ASP A 129 5.99 -7.30 -23.16
N THR A 130 6.07 -7.60 -21.86
CA THR A 130 7.04 -6.93 -21.02
C THR A 130 8.44 -7.38 -21.39
N LYS A 131 9.32 -6.45 -21.78
CA LYS A 131 10.75 -6.67 -22.02
C LYS A 131 11.51 -7.25 -20.80
N TRP A 132 10.83 -7.53 -19.73
CA TRP A 132 11.34 -8.04 -18.47
C TRP A 132 11.29 -9.57 -18.34
N GLY A 133 11.21 -10.27 -19.47
CA GLY A 133 11.78 -11.60 -19.64
C GLY A 133 11.36 -12.73 -18.70
N VAL A 134 10.30 -12.61 -17.93
CA VAL A 134 9.73 -13.75 -17.24
C VAL A 134 8.66 -14.36 -18.16
N LYS A 135 9.08 -15.29 -19.01
CA LYS A 135 8.16 -16.27 -19.58
C LYS A 135 7.68 -17.15 -18.44
N LEU A 136 6.46 -16.93 -17.96
CA LEU A 136 5.75 -17.88 -17.13
C LEU A 136 5.38 -19.10 -17.99
#